data_e22ec8d90b25149ef4eca4f2192045b0
#
_entry.id   e22ec8d90b25149ef4eca4f2192045b0
#
_cell.length_a   1.000
_cell.length_b   1.000
_cell.length_c   1.000
_cell.angle_alpha   90.00
_cell.angle_beta   90.00
_cell.angle_gamma   90.00
#
_symmetry.space_group_name_H-M   'P 1'
#
loop_
_entity.id
_entity.type
_entity.pdbx_description
1 polymer ?
#
loop_
_entity_poly.entity_id
_entity_poly.type
_entity_poly.pdbx_seq_one_letter_code
_entity_poly.pdbx_strand_id
1 'polypeptide(L)'
;MYRTGKNRGTIPVSVLATTDPVLRDSALFGLLMDAPGVVAVRHDIHADHLRRVVLDATGVIEDVIVPLEHACLSCAVREDAVPTIARLARDGRWAQVLLALPVSAEPLPAARALAIAAEPGGALDHTHVATSFTVVDLDALQQDLFGDDTLAERGLELTDDDERSVGEALAAQIEQADLIVTSSVSTAPSSLTEPAPVAEPAEAPHASLVEPVETPPAETWSATSSGLLDRLRGAGTRRVDGLHALSASHLAAARHSPVRAERRAHPLGAVVFTGPGSLPGDRSWTLELRSALPFHPERVLDHIEELSAGSLRARGVFHVADRPGLACLWDGAGGQLAFADLGPWAEVCAGTKPHTRIVVVGVADDRGLGLDRERERLRDVFHAALCTPEELAAGVEWLWREDHLAPWLGARSV
;
A
#
# COMPACT_ATOMS: atom_id res chain seq x y z
N MET A 1 -52.05 2.85 -16.11
CA MET A 1 -51.06 1.78 -16.36
C MET A 1 -49.81 2.14 -15.51
N TYR A 2 -49.80 1.69 -14.24
CA TYR A 2 -48.71 1.99 -13.29
C TYR A 2 -47.52 1.14 -13.67
N ARG A 3 -46.43 1.78 -14.12
CA ARG A 3 -45.09 1.17 -14.21
C ARG A 3 -44.60 0.94 -12.79
N THR A 4 -44.63 -0.29 -12.34
CA THR A 4 -43.94 -0.74 -11.14
C THR A 4 -42.45 -0.51 -11.38
N GLY A 5 -41.92 0.58 -10.82
CA GLY A 5 -40.47 0.82 -10.73
C GLY A 5 -39.87 -0.33 -9.93
N LYS A 6 -39.19 -1.26 -10.61
CA LYS A 6 -38.23 -2.14 -9.93
C LYS A 6 -37.28 -1.25 -9.19
N ASN A 7 -37.23 -1.39 -7.86
CA ASN A 7 -36.22 -0.82 -7.00
C ASN A 7 -34.88 -1.43 -7.46
N ARG A 8 -34.21 -0.80 -8.44
CA ARG A 8 -32.90 -1.21 -8.89
C ARG A 8 -31.96 -0.86 -7.74
N GLY A 9 -31.42 -1.86 -7.06
CA GLY A 9 -30.36 -1.65 -6.08
C GLY A 9 -29.23 -0.82 -6.71
N THR A 10 -28.50 -0.11 -5.89
CA THR A 10 -27.33 0.69 -6.34
C THR A 10 -26.28 -0.20 -6.99
N ILE A 11 -25.68 0.29 -8.08
CA ILE A 11 -24.63 -0.43 -8.82
C ILE A 11 -23.32 -0.38 -8.04
N PRO A 12 -22.69 -1.52 -7.74
CA PRO A 12 -21.41 -1.56 -7.06
C PRO A 12 -20.28 -1.06 -7.97
N VAL A 13 -19.42 -0.20 -7.41
CA VAL A 13 -18.17 0.27 -8.03
C VAL A 13 -17.01 -0.25 -7.20
N SER A 14 -16.08 -0.97 -7.82
CA SER A 14 -14.87 -1.47 -7.17
C SER A 14 -13.63 -0.80 -7.76
N VAL A 15 -12.67 -0.45 -6.90
CA VAL A 15 -11.43 0.23 -7.28
C VAL A 15 -10.26 -0.74 -7.19
N LEU A 16 -9.53 -0.91 -8.29
CA LEU A 16 -8.33 -1.73 -8.39
C LEU A 16 -7.09 -0.84 -8.39
N ALA A 17 -6.14 -1.14 -7.51
CA ALA A 17 -4.79 -0.59 -7.48
C ALA A 17 -3.75 -1.71 -7.52
N THR A 18 -2.60 -1.46 -8.10
CA THR A 18 -1.41 -2.35 -8.10
C THR A 18 -0.20 -1.60 -8.63
N THR A 19 0.99 -2.04 -8.28
CA THR A 19 2.26 -1.57 -8.87
C THR A 19 2.68 -2.40 -10.10
N ASP A 20 1.90 -3.43 -10.47
CA ASP A 20 2.22 -4.33 -11.57
C ASP A 20 1.16 -4.22 -12.70
N PRO A 21 1.56 -3.74 -13.90
CA PRO A 21 0.64 -3.62 -15.04
C PRO A 21 0.12 -4.96 -15.56
N VAL A 22 0.91 -6.04 -15.44
CA VAL A 22 0.50 -7.39 -15.90
C VAL A 22 -0.55 -7.96 -14.96
N LEU A 23 -0.36 -7.79 -13.64
CA LEU A 23 -1.34 -8.21 -12.65
C LEU A 23 -2.63 -7.40 -12.73
N ARG A 24 -2.54 -6.08 -13.02
CA ARG A 24 -3.73 -5.25 -13.28
C ARG A 24 -4.56 -5.81 -14.40
N ASP A 25 -3.95 -6.03 -15.55
CA ASP A 25 -4.64 -6.51 -16.74
C ASP A 25 -5.15 -7.95 -16.57
N SER A 26 -4.39 -8.81 -15.87
CA SER A 26 -4.80 -10.18 -15.55
C SER A 26 -6.02 -10.22 -14.62
N ALA A 27 -6.05 -9.38 -13.58
CA ALA A 27 -7.18 -9.26 -12.67
C ALA A 27 -8.43 -8.73 -13.39
N LEU A 28 -8.28 -7.70 -14.24
CA LEU A 28 -9.38 -7.18 -15.05
C LEU A 28 -9.92 -8.23 -15.99
N PHE A 29 -9.05 -8.92 -16.73
CA PHE A 29 -9.47 -9.98 -17.65
C PHE A 29 -10.23 -11.09 -16.93
N GLY A 30 -9.71 -11.58 -15.81
CA GLY A 30 -10.36 -12.61 -15.00
C GLY A 30 -11.76 -12.19 -14.54
N LEU A 31 -11.90 -10.96 -14.00
CA LEU A 31 -13.18 -10.44 -13.52
C LEU A 31 -14.21 -10.20 -14.63
N LEU A 32 -13.77 -9.73 -15.81
CA LEU A 32 -14.63 -9.52 -16.96
C LEU A 32 -15.15 -10.84 -17.54
N MET A 33 -14.30 -11.88 -17.56
CA MET A 33 -14.69 -13.21 -18.02
C MET A 33 -15.55 -13.98 -17.01
N ASP A 34 -15.43 -13.68 -15.72
CA ASP A 34 -16.23 -14.30 -14.66
C ASP A 34 -17.72 -13.89 -14.73
N ALA A 35 -18.01 -12.65 -15.13
CA ALA A 35 -19.38 -12.16 -15.13
C ALA A 35 -19.68 -11.20 -16.30
N PRO A 36 -20.55 -11.57 -17.25
CA PRO A 36 -20.82 -10.76 -18.46
C PRO A 36 -21.51 -9.41 -18.19
N GLY A 37 -21.97 -9.18 -16.97
CA GLY A 37 -22.55 -7.89 -16.54
C GLY A 37 -21.52 -6.92 -15.95
N VAL A 38 -20.24 -7.21 -16.01
CA VAL A 38 -19.15 -6.34 -15.50
C VAL A 38 -18.60 -5.49 -16.63
N VAL A 39 -18.32 -4.23 -16.33
CA VAL A 39 -17.58 -3.31 -17.21
C VAL A 39 -16.41 -2.71 -16.42
N ALA A 40 -15.27 -2.55 -17.06
CA ALA A 40 -14.11 -1.92 -16.48
C ALA A 40 -13.78 -0.58 -17.16
N VAL A 41 -13.38 0.39 -16.37
CA VAL A 41 -12.79 1.66 -16.78
C VAL A 41 -11.35 1.61 -16.34
N ARG A 42 -10.39 1.57 -17.28
CA ARG A 42 -8.95 1.63 -17.01
C ARG A 42 -8.45 3.03 -17.31
N HIS A 43 -7.72 3.58 -16.38
CA HIS A 43 -7.02 4.86 -16.49
C HIS A 43 -5.52 4.65 -16.55
N ASP A 44 -4.88 5.29 -17.52
CA ASP A 44 -3.44 5.43 -17.60
C ASP A 44 -3.15 6.93 -17.72
N ILE A 45 -2.47 7.52 -16.71
CA ILE A 45 -2.13 8.94 -16.67
C ILE A 45 -0.76 9.13 -17.31
N HIS A 46 -0.63 10.17 -18.12
CA HIS A 46 0.60 10.67 -18.73
C HIS A 46 0.74 12.16 -18.44
N ALA A 47 1.89 12.74 -18.73
CA ALA A 47 2.20 14.13 -18.37
C ALA A 47 1.13 15.16 -18.79
N ASP A 48 0.54 14.99 -19.97
CA ASP A 48 -0.41 15.94 -20.58
C ASP A 48 -1.79 15.36 -20.89
N HIS A 49 -1.99 14.06 -20.65
CA HIS A 49 -3.26 13.40 -20.96
C HIS A 49 -3.54 12.18 -20.10
N LEU A 50 -4.81 11.81 -20.06
CA LEU A 50 -5.32 10.56 -19.55
C LEU A 50 -5.76 9.68 -20.72
N ARG A 51 -5.27 8.47 -20.81
CA ARG A 51 -5.87 7.44 -21.64
C ARG A 51 -6.93 6.69 -20.85
N ARG A 52 -8.18 6.82 -21.27
CA ARG A 52 -9.29 6.04 -20.74
C ARG A 52 -9.64 4.89 -21.68
N VAL A 53 -9.60 3.67 -21.15
CA VAL A 53 -10.05 2.48 -21.87
C VAL A 53 -11.26 1.89 -21.13
N VAL A 54 -12.40 1.73 -21.82
CA VAL A 54 -13.57 1.02 -21.31
C VAL A 54 -13.64 -0.35 -21.98
N LEU A 55 -13.75 -1.41 -21.18
CA LEU A 55 -13.73 -2.77 -21.67
C LEU A 55 -14.75 -3.66 -20.93
N ASP A 56 -15.24 -4.68 -21.61
CA ASP A 56 -16.09 -5.74 -21.06
C ASP A 56 -15.61 -7.12 -21.54
N ALA A 57 -16.39 -8.17 -21.27
CA ALA A 57 -16.06 -9.54 -21.69
C ALA A 57 -15.93 -9.71 -23.22
N THR A 58 -16.42 -8.78 -24.03
CA THR A 58 -16.32 -8.82 -25.52
C THR A 58 -15.09 -8.08 -26.05
N GLY A 59 -14.41 -7.31 -25.19
CA GLY A 59 -13.21 -6.55 -25.55
C GLY A 59 -13.31 -5.05 -25.24
N VAL A 60 -12.54 -4.26 -25.96
CA VAL A 60 -12.49 -2.80 -25.80
C VAL A 60 -13.73 -2.16 -26.43
N ILE A 61 -14.47 -1.40 -25.61
CA ILE A 61 -15.67 -0.63 -26.03
C ILE A 61 -15.27 0.80 -26.41
N GLU A 62 -14.38 1.41 -25.60
CA GLU A 62 -13.88 2.77 -25.82
C GLU A 62 -12.37 2.82 -25.54
N ASP A 63 -11.64 3.60 -26.34
CA ASP A 63 -10.25 3.95 -26.13
C ASP A 63 -10.10 5.43 -26.50
N VAL A 64 -9.96 6.29 -25.48
CA VAL A 64 -10.06 7.75 -25.65
C VAL A 64 -8.91 8.41 -24.90
N ILE A 65 -8.29 9.38 -25.57
CA ILE A 65 -7.32 10.29 -24.96
C ILE A 65 -8.05 11.54 -24.49
N VAL A 66 -7.96 11.82 -23.18
CA VAL A 66 -8.56 12.98 -22.53
C VAL A 66 -7.44 13.94 -22.13
N PRO A 67 -7.40 15.17 -22.66
CA PRO A 67 -6.40 16.16 -22.25
C PRO A 67 -6.52 16.45 -20.75
N LEU A 68 -5.39 16.56 -20.05
CA LEU A 68 -5.30 17.00 -18.67
C LEU A 68 -4.58 18.34 -18.61
N GLU A 69 -5.08 19.28 -17.80
CA GLU A 69 -4.34 20.52 -17.54
C GLU A 69 -3.06 20.25 -16.72
N HIS A 70 -3.11 19.23 -15.88
CA HIS A 70 -1.99 18.70 -15.10
C HIS A 70 -2.26 17.24 -14.73
N ALA A 71 -1.22 16.45 -14.65
CA ALA A 71 -1.30 15.05 -14.26
C ALA A 71 -1.65 14.96 -12.75
N CYS A 72 -2.91 14.68 -12.44
CA CYS A 72 -3.44 14.60 -11.07
C CYS A 72 -4.46 13.48 -10.96
N LEU A 73 -4.18 12.47 -10.12
CA LEU A 73 -5.09 11.35 -9.90
C LEU A 73 -6.48 11.80 -9.43
N SER A 74 -6.56 12.72 -8.47
CA SER A 74 -7.83 13.21 -7.94
C SER A 74 -8.65 13.95 -8.99
N CYS A 75 -7.97 14.72 -9.87
CA CYS A 75 -8.60 15.41 -11.01
C CYS A 75 -9.10 14.39 -12.04
N ALA A 76 -8.27 13.43 -12.44
CA ALA A 76 -8.65 12.37 -13.37
C ALA A 76 -9.86 11.56 -12.88
N VAL A 77 -9.91 11.24 -11.59
CA VAL A 77 -11.06 10.52 -11.01
C VAL A 77 -12.32 11.40 -11.03
N ARG A 78 -12.23 12.66 -10.60
CA ARG A 78 -13.39 13.55 -10.50
C ARG A 78 -13.91 13.98 -11.87
N GLU A 79 -13.03 14.28 -12.81
CA GLU A 79 -13.37 14.92 -14.09
C GLU A 79 -13.59 13.92 -15.22
N ASP A 80 -13.07 12.69 -15.10
CA ASP A 80 -13.26 11.65 -16.11
C ASP A 80 -13.87 10.36 -15.54
N ALA A 81 -13.34 9.73 -14.47
CA ALA A 81 -13.89 8.47 -13.97
C ALA A 81 -15.33 8.64 -13.49
N VAL A 82 -15.63 9.67 -12.70
CA VAL A 82 -16.99 9.91 -12.15
C VAL A 82 -18.04 10.09 -13.27
N PRO A 83 -17.87 10.98 -14.28
CA PRO A 83 -18.81 11.09 -15.41
C PRO A 83 -18.92 9.81 -16.23
N THR A 84 -17.82 9.11 -16.45
CA THR A 84 -17.79 7.86 -17.23
C THR A 84 -18.58 6.76 -16.50
N ILE A 85 -18.32 6.56 -15.19
CA ILE A 85 -19.05 5.60 -14.36
C ILE A 85 -20.53 5.96 -14.29
N ALA A 86 -20.87 7.26 -14.14
CA ALA A 86 -22.26 7.71 -14.14
C ALA A 86 -22.97 7.36 -15.45
N ARG A 87 -22.34 7.52 -16.59
CA ARG A 87 -22.86 7.16 -17.90
C ARG A 87 -23.06 5.65 -18.01
N LEU A 88 -22.06 4.86 -17.67
CA LEU A 88 -22.11 3.39 -17.71
C LEU A 88 -23.20 2.83 -16.79
N ALA A 89 -23.31 3.36 -15.58
CA ALA A 89 -24.32 2.92 -14.62
C ALA A 89 -25.76 3.25 -15.06
N ARG A 90 -25.97 4.37 -15.77
CA ARG A 90 -27.29 4.73 -16.33
C ARG A 90 -27.67 3.93 -17.57
N ASP A 91 -26.73 3.40 -18.32
CA ASP A 91 -26.98 2.57 -19.51
C ASP A 91 -27.85 1.33 -19.19
N GLY A 92 -27.74 0.81 -17.98
CA GLY A 92 -28.57 -0.29 -17.50
C GLY A 92 -28.17 -1.67 -18.03
N ARG A 93 -27.10 -1.76 -18.81
CA ARG A 93 -26.50 -3.02 -19.28
C ARG A 93 -25.63 -3.67 -18.20
N TRP A 94 -25.03 -2.86 -17.34
CA TRP A 94 -23.99 -3.28 -16.42
C TRP A 94 -24.55 -3.47 -15.01
N ALA A 95 -24.13 -4.55 -14.38
CA ALA A 95 -24.47 -4.89 -13.00
C ALA A 95 -23.37 -4.42 -12.01
N GLN A 96 -22.16 -4.17 -12.50
CA GLN A 96 -21.00 -3.75 -11.73
C GLN A 96 -20.03 -2.96 -12.60
N VAL A 97 -19.37 -1.98 -12.00
CA VAL A 97 -18.28 -1.21 -12.62
C VAL A 97 -16.99 -1.44 -11.85
N LEU A 98 -15.91 -1.70 -12.57
CA LEU A 98 -14.54 -1.73 -12.04
C LEU A 98 -13.82 -0.45 -12.48
N LEU A 99 -13.18 0.24 -11.58
CA LEU A 99 -12.23 1.31 -11.90
C LEU A 99 -10.82 0.80 -11.63
N ALA A 100 -10.06 0.55 -12.68
CA ALA A 100 -8.63 0.26 -12.57
C ALA A 100 -7.85 1.57 -12.64
N LEU A 101 -7.16 1.87 -11.55
CA LEU A 101 -6.34 3.05 -11.44
C LEU A 101 -5.07 2.94 -12.30
N PRO A 102 -4.41 4.06 -12.60
CA PRO A 102 -3.05 4.05 -13.10
C PRO A 102 -2.18 3.18 -12.20
N VAL A 103 -1.21 2.49 -12.80
CA VAL A 103 -0.24 1.70 -12.03
C VAL A 103 0.48 2.64 -11.07
N SER A 104 0.79 2.19 -9.86
CA SER A 104 1.36 2.96 -8.76
C SER A 104 0.44 3.97 -8.06
N ALA A 105 -0.77 4.21 -8.56
CA ALA A 105 -1.73 5.08 -7.89
C ALA A 105 -2.23 4.51 -6.55
N GLU A 106 -2.42 5.39 -5.58
CA GLU A 106 -3.01 5.03 -4.29
C GLU A 106 -4.54 4.91 -4.38
N PRO A 107 -5.14 3.89 -3.76
CA PRO A 107 -6.57 3.66 -3.88
C PRO A 107 -7.45 4.64 -3.08
N LEU A 108 -6.95 5.19 -1.96
CA LEU A 108 -7.76 6.01 -1.05
C LEU A 108 -8.29 7.30 -1.67
N PRO A 109 -7.47 8.11 -2.39
CA PRO A 109 -7.97 9.32 -3.04
C PRO A 109 -9.10 9.05 -4.03
N ALA A 110 -8.99 7.98 -4.80
CA ALA A 110 -10.03 7.56 -5.74
C ALA A 110 -11.30 7.08 -5.02
N ALA A 111 -11.16 6.20 -4.02
CA ALA A 111 -12.28 5.70 -3.23
C ALA A 111 -13.03 6.84 -2.51
N ARG A 112 -12.29 7.83 -2.00
CA ARG A 112 -12.85 9.03 -1.37
C ARG A 112 -13.67 9.88 -2.37
N ALA A 113 -13.09 10.16 -3.55
CA ALA A 113 -13.78 10.94 -4.58
C ALA A 113 -15.05 10.23 -5.07
N LEU A 114 -15.02 8.91 -5.27
CA LEU A 114 -16.19 8.11 -5.65
C LEU A 114 -17.23 8.07 -4.53
N ALA A 115 -16.83 7.94 -3.27
CA ALA A 115 -17.75 7.92 -2.14
C ALA A 115 -18.50 9.26 -2.01
N ILE A 116 -17.82 10.38 -2.16
CA ILE A 116 -18.44 11.72 -2.18
C ILE A 116 -19.42 11.84 -3.36
N ALA A 117 -19.02 11.40 -4.55
CA ALA A 117 -19.88 11.46 -5.73
C ALA A 117 -21.13 10.54 -5.62
N ALA A 118 -21.07 9.49 -4.79
CA ALA A 118 -22.16 8.54 -4.54
C ALA A 118 -23.12 8.98 -3.42
N GLU A 119 -22.87 10.12 -2.77
CA GLU A 119 -23.82 10.69 -1.81
C GLU A 119 -25.17 11.05 -2.46
N PRO A 120 -26.27 11.09 -1.69
CA PRO A 120 -27.57 11.45 -2.22
C PRO A 120 -27.57 12.79 -2.97
N GLY A 121 -27.99 12.76 -4.23
CA GLY A 121 -27.96 13.92 -5.14
C GLY A 121 -26.63 14.18 -5.84
N GLY A 122 -25.61 13.35 -5.57
CA GLY A 122 -24.33 13.38 -6.28
C GLY A 122 -24.41 12.73 -7.68
N ALA A 123 -23.33 12.86 -8.45
CA ALA A 123 -23.28 12.35 -9.83
C ALA A 123 -23.44 10.81 -9.91
N LEU A 124 -23.09 10.12 -8.85
CA LEU A 124 -23.12 8.65 -8.69
C LEU A 124 -24.13 8.19 -7.63
N ASP A 125 -25.20 8.95 -7.34
CA ASP A 125 -26.20 8.64 -6.32
C ASP A 125 -26.92 7.29 -6.48
N HIS A 126 -26.85 6.70 -7.67
CA HIS A 126 -27.39 5.36 -8.01
C HIS A 126 -26.32 4.26 -7.95
N THR A 127 -25.16 4.55 -7.45
CA THR A 127 -24.04 3.62 -7.24
C THR A 127 -23.61 3.57 -5.77
N HIS A 128 -22.69 2.69 -5.44
CA HIS A 128 -21.96 2.73 -4.18
C HIS A 128 -20.56 2.17 -4.37
N VAL A 129 -19.60 2.66 -3.61
CA VAL A 129 -18.27 2.05 -3.56
C VAL A 129 -18.38 0.71 -2.83
N ALA A 130 -18.12 -0.37 -3.53
CA ALA A 130 -18.23 -1.72 -3.00
C ALA A 130 -16.92 -2.12 -2.27
N THR A 131 -15.78 -1.94 -2.91
CA THR A 131 -14.48 -2.27 -2.34
C THR A 131 -13.37 -1.53 -3.06
N SER A 132 -12.30 -1.26 -2.33
CA SER A 132 -10.99 -0.93 -2.86
C SER A 132 -10.11 -2.17 -2.68
N PHE A 133 -9.50 -2.67 -3.75
CA PHE A 133 -8.68 -3.86 -3.68
C PHE A 133 -7.33 -3.67 -4.39
N THR A 134 -6.33 -4.36 -3.86
CA THR A 134 -4.97 -4.35 -4.38
C THR A 134 -4.56 -5.76 -4.78
N VAL A 135 -3.90 -5.90 -5.92
CA VAL A 135 -3.27 -7.15 -6.34
C VAL A 135 -1.78 -7.05 -6.09
N VAL A 136 -1.23 -8.05 -5.40
CA VAL A 136 0.16 -8.09 -4.94
C VAL A 136 0.84 -9.35 -5.43
N ASP A 137 2.00 -9.21 -6.06
CA ASP A 137 2.89 -10.32 -6.35
C ASP A 137 3.70 -10.69 -5.09
N LEU A 138 3.47 -11.88 -4.55
CA LEU A 138 4.21 -12.36 -3.38
C LEU A 138 5.69 -12.67 -3.71
N ASP A 139 5.99 -13.00 -4.95
CA ASP A 139 7.35 -13.34 -5.36
C ASP A 139 8.22 -12.07 -5.48
N ALA A 140 7.63 -10.93 -5.86
CA ALA A 140 8.29 -9.63 -5.95
C ALA A 140 8.18 -8.79 -4.67
N LEU A 141 7.26 -9.12 -3.74
CA LEU A 141 6.87 -8.26 -2.62
C LEU A 141 8.05 -7.74 -1.79
N GLN A 142 9.02 -8.59 -1.45
CA GLN A 142 10.15 -8.16 -0.61
C GLN A 142 11.07 -7.21 -1.36
N GLN A 143 11.36 -7.51 -2.62
CA GLN A 143 12.20 -6.66 -3.47
C GLN A 143 11.55 -5.31 -3.71
N ASP A 144 10.27 -5.29 -4.05
CA ASP A 144 9.53 -4.06 -4.35
C ASP A 144 9.29 -3.19 -3.10
N LEU A 145 9.04 -3.83 -1.94
CA LEU A 145 8.78 -3.09 -0.71
C LEU A 145 10.02 -2.48 -0.08
N PHE A 146 11.16 -3.17 -0.16
CA PHE A 146 12.40 -2.82 0.54
C PHE A 146 13.50 -2.34 -0.41
N GLY A 147 13.33 -2.50 -1.72
CA GLY A 147 14.24 -1.96 -2.72
C GLY A 147 14.16 -0.45 -2.80
N ASP A 148 15.20 0.17 -3.32
CA ASP A 148 15.36 1.62 -3.48
C ASP A 148 14.97 2.13 -4.87
N ASP A 149 14.47 1.25 -5.75
CA ASP A 149 13.99 1.64 -7.07
C ASP A 149 12.87 2.68 -6.96
N THR A 150 13.02 3.79 -7.66
CA THR A 150 11.96 4.79 -7.81
C THR A 150 10.91 4.35 -8.83
N LEU A 151 9.72 4.93 -8.76
CA LEU A 151 8.68 4.70 -9.78
C LEU A 151 9.17 5.10 -11.16
N ALA A 152 9.93 6.20 -11.27
CA ALA A 152 10.49 6.69 -12.54
C ALA A 152 11.52 5.70 -13.14
N GLU A 153 12.39 5.10 -12.32
CA GLU A 153 13.33 4.07 -12.82
C GLU A 153 12.63 2.83 -13.36
N ARG A 154 11.44 2.51 -12.83
CA ARG A 154 10.60 1.40 -13.32
C ARG A 154 9.62 1.81 -14.42
N GLY A 155 9.54 3.10 -14.80
CA GLY A 155 8.56 3.63 -15.78
C GLY A 155 7.12 3.53 -15.27
N LEU A 156 6.92 3.70 -13.97
CA LEU A 156 5.64 3.59 -13.26
C LEU A 156 5.20 4.91 -12.62
N GLU A 157 5.93 5.98 -12.84
CA GLU A 157 5.63 7.32 -12.33
C GLU A 157 4.27 7.83 -12.84
N LEU A 158 3.53 8.53 -12.00
CA LEU A 158 2.28 9.17 -12.40
C LEU A 158 2.52 10.53 -13.09
N THR A 159 3.61 11.19 -12.71
CA THR A 159 4.00 12.53 -13.18
C THR A 159 5.52 12.59 -13.25
N ASP A 160 6.06 13.51 -14.04
CA ASP A 160 7.51 13.69 -14.21
C ASP A 160 8.24 14.06 -12.89
N ASP A 161 7.49 14.55 -11.90
CA ASP A 161 7.96 14.92 -10.57
C ASP A 161 7.57 13.90 -9.47
N ASP A 162 7.19 12.69 -9.86
CA ASP A 162 6.87 11.61 -8.90
C ASP A 162 8.17 10.93 -8.42
N GLU A 163 8.68 11.41 -7.30
CA GLU A 163 9.92 10.92 -6.68
C GLU A 163 9.72 9.69 -5.77
N ARG A 164 8.48 9.19 -5.65
CA ARG A 164 8.20 8.03 -4.78
C ARG A 164 8.96 6.79 -5.22
N SER A 165 9.35 5.97 -4.22
CA SER A 165 9.83 4.61 -4.48
C SER A 165 8.67 3.67 -4.80
N VAL A 166 9.00 2.54 -5.44
CA VAL A 166 8.03 1.43 -5.64
C VAL A 166 7.50 0.95 -4.28
N GLY A 167 8.38 0.90 -3.27
CA GLY A 167 8.02 0.48 -1.92
C GLY A 167 7.01 1.39 -1.24
N GLU A 168 7.09 2.70 -1.42
CA GLU A 168 6.11 3.65 -0.89
C GLU A 168 4.73 3.46 -1.53
N ALA A 169 4.68 3.35 -2.86
CA ALA A 169 3.43 3.13 -3.58
C ALA A 169 2.78 1.78 -3.21
N LEU A 170 3.58 0.71 -3.15
CA LEU A 170 3.11 -0.62 -2.79
C LEU A 170 2.62 -0.69 -1.33
N ALA A 171 3.37 -0.09 -0.40
CA ALA A 171 2.96 -0.01 1.01
C ALA A 171 1.62 0.71 1.16
N ALA A 172 1.44 1.86 0.52
CA ALA A 172 0.19 2.61 0.55
C ALA A 172 -0.98 1.79 -0.04
N GLN A 173 -0.77 1.10 -1.15
CA GLN A 173 -1.78 0.24 -1.77
C GLN A 173 -2.21 -0.91 -0.85
N ILE A 174 -1.26 -1.58 -0.18
CA ILE A 174 -1.53 -2.68 0.77
C ILE A 174 -2.28 -2.15 2.01
N GLU A 175 -1.79 -1.08 2.60
CA GLU A 175 -2.31 -0.54 3.88
C GLU A 175 -3.70 0.08 3.73
N GLN A 176 -4.00 0.70 2.58
CA GLN A 176 -5.27 1.38 2.32
C GLN A 176 -6.39 0.46 1.81
N ALA A 177 -6.07 -0.73 1.29
CA ALA A 177 -7.04 -1.63 0.66
C ALA A 177 -8.07 -2.22 1.64
N ASP A 178 -9.29 -2.45 1.16
CA ASP A 178 -10.32 -3.26 1.83
C ASP A 178 -10.09 -4.76 1.63
N LEU A 179 -9.47 -5.12 0.50
CA LEU A 179 -9.20 -6.48 0.08
C LEU A 179 -7.83 -6.53 -0.60
N ILE A 180 -7.04 -7.53 -0.26
CA ILE A 180 -5.80 -7.85 -0.97
C ILE A 180 -5.99 -9.17 -1.69
N VAL A 181 -5.58 -9.21 -2.94
CA VAL A 181 -5.52 -10.43 -3.76
C VAL A 181 -4.06 -10.73 -4.03
N THR A 182 -3.62 -11.94 -3.73
CA THR A 182 -2.24 -12.33 -3.96
C THR A 182 -2.08 -13.02 -5.30
N SER A 183 -0.90 -12.88 -5.90
CA SER A 183 -0.40 -13.70 -7.00
C SER A 183 0.94 -14.29 -6.61
N SER A 184 1.21 -15.50 -7.05
CA SER A 184 2.51 -16.16 -6.95
C SER A 184 2.60 -17.25 -8.01
N VAL A 185 3.74 -17.33 -8.66
CA VAL A 185 4.02 -18.39 -9.66
C VAL A 185 4.20 -19.75 -8.96
N SER A 186 4.64 -19.73 -7.69
CA SER A 186 4.92 -20.95 -6.91
C SER A 186 3.66 -21.71 -6.45
N THR A 187 2.46 -21.13 -6.59
CA THR A 187 1.19 -21.78 -6.18
C THR A 187 0.46 -22.50 -7.30
N ALA A 188 1.09 -22.73 -8.45
CA ALA A 188 0.54 -23.63 -9.46
C ALA A 188 0.46 -25.03 -8.88
N PRO A 189 -0.72 -25.69 -8.83
CA PRO A 189 -0.80 -27.07 -8.35
C PRO A 189 0.03 -27.96 -9.26
N SER A 190 1.06 -28.59 -8.70
CA SER A 190 1.85 -29.63 -9.37
C SER A 190 0.96 -30.84 -9.66
N SER A 191 0.17 -30.79 -10.71
CA SER A 191 -0.63 -31.91 -11.20
C SER A 191 -0.51 -32.06 -12.72
N LEU A 192 0.72 -32.02 -13.22
CA LEU A 192 1.08 -32.71 -14.47
C LEU A 192 2.34 -33.50 -14.19
N THR A 193 2.14 -34.75 -13.80
CA THR A 193 3.19 -35.76 -13.77
C THR A 193 3.57 -36.03 -15.23
N GLU A 194 4.60 -35.37 -15.73
CA GLU A 194 5.26 -35.84 -16.95
C GLU A 194 5.94 -37.16 -16.67
N PRO A 195 5.80 -38.15 -17.56
CA PRO A 195 6.52 -39.40 -17.41
C PRO A 195 8.02 -39.14 -17.54
N ALA A 196 8.78 -39.67 -16.57
CA ALA A 196 10.22 -39.52 -16.50
C ALA A 196 10.92 -39.97 -17.81
N PRO A 197 11.85 -39.18 -18.37
CA PRO A 197 12.69 -39.64 -19.47
C PRO A 197 13.66 -40.71 -18.97
N VAL A 198 13.78 -41.76 -19.74
CA VAL A 198 14.73 -42.88 -19.54
C VAL A 198 16.15 -42.32 -19.64
N ALA A 199 16.96 -42.49 -18.61
CA ALA A 199 18.33 -42.01 -18.55
C ALA A 199 19.26 -42.85 -19.41
N GLU A 200 20.00 -42.23 -20.34
CA GLU A 200 21.26 -42.78 -20.88
C GLU A 200 22.44 -42.28 -20.00
N PRO A 201 23.48 -43.10 -19.82
CA PRO A 201 24.61 -42.77 -18.97
C PRO A 201 25.60 -41.83 -19.69
N ALA A 202 25.84 -40.65 -19.16
CA ALA A 202 26.87 -39.72 -19.64
C ALA A 202 28.05 -39.64 -18.65
N GLU A 203 29.23 -39.63 -19.24
CA GLU A 203 30.55 -39.56 -18.60
C GLU A 203 30.75 -38.24 -17.81
N ALA A 204 31.49 -38.34 -16.70
CA ALA A 204 31.80 -37.23 -15.81
C ALA A 204 32.92 -36.35 -16.33
N PRO A 205 32.81 -35.03 -16.23
CA PRO A 205 33.97 -34.15 -16.22
C PRO A 205 34.19 -33.48 -14.85
N HIS A 206 35.43 -33.20 -14.63
CA HIS A 206 36.11 -32.73 -13.41
C HIS A 206 35.42 -31.56 -12.65
N ALA A 207 35.33 -31.74 -11.34
CA ALA A 207 34.84 -30.77 -10.38
C ALA A 207 35.74 -29.55 -10.28
N SER A 208 35.17 -28.36 -10.48
CA SER A 208 35.67 -27.10 -9.97
C SER A 208 34.85 -26.77 -8.71
N LEU A 209 35.53 -26.72 -7.56
CA LEU A 209 34.93 -26.39 -6.27
C LEU A 209 34.63 -24.89 -6.22
N VAL A 210 33.43 -24.52 -6.68
CA VAL A 210 32.77 -23.27 -6.28
C VAL A 210 31.72 -23.73 -5.27
N GLU A 211 31.84 -23.32 -4.01
CA GLU A 211 30.82 -23.58 -3.02
C GLU A 211 29.48 -22.96 -3.53
N PRO A 212 28.39 -23.75 -3.58
CA PRO A 212 27.10 -23.19 -3.98
C PRO A 212 26.67 -22.20 -2.87
N VAL A 213 26.42 -20.97 -3.25
CA VAL A 213 25.59 -20.06 -2.44
C VAL A 213 24.23 -20.74 -2.38
N GLU A 214 23.86 -21.30 -1.23
CA GLU A 214 22.54 -21.90 -1.02
C GLU A 214 21.49 -20.80 -1.13
N THR A 215 20.86 -20.72 -2.29
CA THR A 215 19.63 -19.93 -2.46
C THR A 215 18.55 -20.62 -1.62
N PRO A 216 17.91 -19.92 -0.69
CA PRO A 216 16.84 -20.53 0.11
C PRO A 216 15.74 -21.11 -0.79
N PRO A 217 15.13 -22.22 -0.42
CA PRO A 217 14.11 -22.86 -1.25
C PRO A 217 12.92 -21.91 -1.49
N ALA A 218 12.38 -21.91 -2.70
CA ALA A 218 11.28 -21.02 -3.15
C ALA A 218 10.06 -21.00 -2.19
N GLU A 219 9.77 -22.12 -1.52
CA GLU A 219 8.71 -22.21 -0.49
C GLU A 219 8.96 -21.30 0.71
N THR A 220 10.21 -21.07 1.08
CA THR A 220 10.59 -20.21 2.22
C THR A 220 10.37 -18.72 1.90
N TRP A 221 10.62 -18.30 0.66
CA TRP A 221 10.36 -16.94 0.22
C TRP A 221 8.87 -16.63 0.24
N SER A 222 8.04 -17.52 -0.29
CA SER A 222 6.58 -17.36 -0.28
C SER A 222 6.00 -17.27 1.14
N ALA A 223 6.52 -18.05 2.09
CA ALA A 223 6.10 -18.01 3.49
C ALA A 223 6.41 -16.64 4.14
N THR A 224 7.61 -16.11 3.91
CA THR A 224 8.02 -14.80 4.43
C THR A 224 7.23 -13.66 3.79
N SER A 225 7.04 -13.67 2.47
CA SER A 225 6.23 -12.66 1.77
C SER A 225 4.77 -12.69 2.23
N SER A 226 4.22 -13.89 2.44
CA SER A 226 2.87 -14.07 2.98
C SER A 226 2.74 -13.50 4.40
N GLY A 227 3.69 -13.79 5.28
CA GLY A 227 3.74 -13.26 6.64
C GLY A 227 3.95 -11.73 6.66
N LEU A 228 4.82 -11.22 5.78
CA LEU A 228 5.06 -9.80 5.60
C LEU A 228 3.78 -9.07 5.20
N LEU A 229 3.06 -9.58 4.20
CA LEU A 229 1.78 -9.03 3.76
C LEU A 229 0.75 -8.98 4.90
N ASP A 230 0.68 -10.04 5.72
CA ASP A 230 -0.23 -10.09 6.87
C ASP A 230 0.10 -9.07 7.96
N ARG A 231 1.39 -8.65 8.08
CA ARG A 231 1.84 -7.61 9.00
C ARG A 231 1.60 -6.19 8.49
N LEU A 232 1.55 -6.01 7.17
CA LEU A 232 1.34 -4.72 6.52
C LEU A 232 -0.13 -4.36 6.36
N ARG A 233 -0.97 -5.35 6.05
CA ARG A 233 -2.38 -5.08 5.77
C ARG A 233 -3.08 -4.44 6.96
N GLY A 234 -3.90 -3.45 6.66
CA GLY A 234 -4.64 -2.69 7.65
C GLY A 234 -5.68 -3.54 8.42
N ALA A 235 -6.10 -3.06 9.57
CA ALA A 235 -7.11 -3.72 10.37
C ALA A 235 -8.42 -3.93 9.59
N GLY A 236 -8.87 -5.18 9.53
CA GLY A 236 -10.09 -5.57 8.83
C GLY A 236 -9.96 -5.68 7.30
N THR A 237 -8.76 -5.53 6.74
CA THR A 237 -8.47 -5.85 5.34
C THR A 237 -8.58 -7.35 5.12
N ARG A 238 -9.40 -7.76 4.16
CA ARG A 238 -9.53 -9.17 3.76
C ARG A 238 -8.39 -9.56 2.84
N ARG A 239 -8.13 -10.86 2.73
CA ARG A 239 -7.17 -11.43 1.81
C ARG A 239 -7.79 -12.57 1.02
N VAL A 240 -7.49 -12.65 -0.25
CA VAL A 240 -7.82 -13.74 -1.18
C VAL A 240 -6.53 -14.21 -1.83
N ASP A 241 -6.22 -15.48 -1.69
CA ASP A 241 -5.01 -16.06 -2.24
C ASP A 241 -5.27 -16.62 -3.64
N GLY A 242 -4.55 -16.04 -4.61
CA GLY A 242 -4.63 -16.35 -6.02
C GLY A 242 -5.70 -15.58 -6.80
N LEU A 243 -5.32 -15.09 -7.99
CA LEU A 243 -6.23 -14.39 -8.90
C LEU A 243 -7.44 -15.26 -9.29
N HIS A 244 -7.29 -16.57 -9.36
CA HIS A 244 -8.34 -17.52 -9.69
C HIS A 244 -9.46 -17.60 -8.65
N ALA A 245 -9.19 -17.19 -7.41
CA ALA A 245 -10.17 -17.15 -6.32
C ALA A 245 -10.92 -15.80 -6.25
N LEU A 246 -10.47 -14.80 -7.02
CA LEU A 246 -11.14 -13.51 -7.12
C LEU A 246 -12.35 -13.62 -8.03
N SER A 247 -13.52 -13.16 -7.56
CA SER A 247 -14.73 -13.12 -8.38
C SER A 247 -15.44 -11.77 -8.32
N ALA A 248 -16.10 -11.40 -9.40
CA ALA A 248 -16.91 -10.18 -9.49
C ALA A 248 -18.00 -10.13 -8.42
N SER A 249 -18.61 -11.28 -8.09
CA SER A 249 -19.65 -11.38 -7.06
C SER A 249 -19.11 -11.09 -5.66
N HIS A 250 -17.90 -11.52 -5.33
CA HIS A 250 -17.26 -11.22 -4.05
C HIS A 250 -16.97 -9.72 -3.89
N LEU A 251 -16.56 -9.06 -4.99
CA LEU A 251 -16.35 -7.61 -5.00
C LEU A 251 -17.67 -6.85 -4.85
N ALA A 252 -18.69 -7.24 -5.58
CA ALA A 252 -20.01 -6.59 -5.56
C ALA A 252 -20.73 -6.72 -4.20
N ALA A 253 -20.54 -7.83 -3.49
CA ALA A 253 -21.11 -8.07 -2.16
C ALA A 253 -20.44 -7.27 -1.04
N ALA A 254 -19.25 -6.75 -1.28
CA ALA A 254 -18.51 -5.96 -0.29
C ALA A 254 -19.17 -4.59 -0.04
N ARG A 255 -18.77 -3.94 1.05
CA ARG A 255 -19.16 -2.56 1.37
C ARG A 255 -17.95 -1.81 1.88
N HIS A 256 -17.46 -0.92 1.07
CA HIS A 256 -16.42 0.04 1.46
C HIS A 256 -16.91 0.90 2.62
N SER A 257 -16.02 1.21 3.54
CA SER A 257 -16.29 2.12 4.64
C SER A 257 -15.25 3.26 4.61
N PRO A 258 -15.64 4.48 4.23
CA PRO A 258 -14.71 5.62 4.24
C PRO A 258 -14.04 5.80 5.59
N VAL A 259 -14.78 5.68 6.70
CA VAL A 259 -14.22 5.80 8.07
C VAL A 259 -13.14 4.75 8.35
N ARG A 260 -13.33 3.51 7.90
CA ARG A 260 -12.29 2.47 8.08
C ARG A 260 -11.10 2.70 7.17
N ALA A 261 -11.34 3.16 5.95
CA ALA A 261 -10.26 3.49 5.00
C ALA A 261 -9.39 4.63 5.55
N GLU A 262 -10.00 5.71 6.06
CA GLU A 262 -9.27 6.80 6.70
C GLU A 262 -8.46 6.34 7.92
N ARG A 263 -9.03 5.46 8.77
CA ARG A 263 -8.30 4.89 9.91
C ARG A 263 -7.10 4.06 9.49
N ARG A 264 -7.21 3.28 8.40
CA ARG A 264 -6.09 2.50 7.88
C ARG A 264 -5.00 3.40 7.30
N ALA A 265 -5.40 4.44 6.59
CA ALA A 265 -4.48 5.41 6.01
C ALA A 265 -3.81 6.32 7.05
N HIS A 266 -4.44 6.53 8.21
CA HIS A 266 -3.86 7.34 9.27
C HIS A 266 -2.61 6.66 9.86
N PRO A 267 -1.50 7.39 10.10
CA PRO A 267 -0.25 6.79 10.60
C PRO A 267 -0.41 5.99 11.91
N LEU A 268 -1.28 6.43 12.82
CA LEU A 268 -1.63 5.66 14.03
C LEU A 268 -2.44 4.39 13.74
N GLY A 269 -2.95 4.22 12.51
CA GLY A 269 -3.65 3.03 12.06
C GLY A 269 -2.74 1.83 11.76
N ALA A 270 -1.42 2.01 11.78
CA ALA A 270 -0.46 0.93 11.62
C ALA A 270 -0.69 -0.18 12.65
N VAL A 271 -0.79 -1.42 12.18
CA VAL A 271 -1.18 -2.58 13.00
C VAL A 271 0.04 -3.26 13.56
N VAL A 272 0.04 -3.52 14.86
CA VAL A 272 1.00 -4.43 15.49
C VAL A 272 0.45 -5.84 15.39
N PHE A 273 1.02 -6.65 14.52
CA PHE A 273 0.63 -8.05 14.39
C PHE A 273 1.19 -8.85 15.57
N THR A 274 0.30 -9.38 16.40
CA THR A 274 0.64 -10.16 17.59
C THR A 274 0.36 -11.66 17.43
N GLY A 275 -0.12 -12.10 16.27
CA GLY A 275 -0.38 -13.50 15.99
C GLY A 275 0.90 -14.33 15.86
N PRO A 276 0.84 -15.66 16.05
CA PRO A 276 1.93 -16.54 15.68
C PRO A 276 2.20 -16.41 14.18
N GLY A 277 3.47 -16.52 13.77
CA GLY A 277 3.86 -16.54 12.35
C GLY A 277 2.99 -17.53 11.58
N SER A 278 2.42 -17.08 10.47
CA SER A 278 1.32 -17.80 9.81
C SER A 278 1.76 -19.12 9.16
N LEU A 279 3.03 -19.22 8.77
CA LEU A 279 3.57 -20.37 8.06
C LEU A 279 4.95 -20.77 8.59
N PRO A 280 5.28 -22.07 8.58
CA PRO A 280 6.65 -22.51 8.81
C PRO A 280 7.61 -21.82 7.83
N GLY A 281 8.70 -21.26 8.36
CA GLY A 281 9.69 -20.52 7.56
C GLY A 281 9.39 -19.02 7.38
N ASP A 282 8.31 -18.48 7.95
CA ASP A 282 8.06 -17.03 7.98
C ASP A 282 9.14 -16.33 8.83
N ARG A 283 9.90 -15.44 8.20
CA ARG A 283 10.97 -14.63 8.81
C ARG A 283 10.56 -13.17 9.02
N SER A 284 9.32 -12.83 8.69
CA SER A 284 8.82 -11.47 8.89
C SER A 284 8.54 -11.19 10.38
N TRP A 285 8.71 -9.94 10.79
CA TRP A 285 8.52 -9.54 12.17
C TRP A 285 7.91 -8.14 12.28
N THR A 286 7.38 -7.84 13.46
CA THR A 286 6.83 -6.52 13.80
C THR A 286 7.43 -6.04 15.12
N LEU A 287 7.73 -4.74 15.20
CA LEU A 287 8.19 -4.04 16.39
C LEU A 287 7.38 -2.76 16.57
N GLU A 288 6.87 -2.50 17.77
CA GLU A 288 6.32 -1.20 18.15
C GLU A 288 7.36 -0.43 18.95
N LEU A 289 7.71 0.76 18.46
CA LEU A 289 8.51 1.76 19.18
C LEU A 289 7.55 2.79 19.74
N ARG A 290 7.51 2.92 21.07
CA ARG A 290 6.54 3.80 21.74
C ARG A 290 7.15 4.53 22.92
N SER A 291 6.88 5.84 23.02
CA SER A 291 7.31 6.66 24.14
C SER A 291 6.34 7.81 24.41
N ALA A 292 6.16 8.17 25.67
CA ALA A 292 5.52 9.42 26.07
C ALA A 292 6.51 10.60 26.08
N LEU A 293 7.82 10.31 26.05
CA LEU A 293 8.86 11.33 25.92
C LEU A 293 9.00 11.73 24.45
N PRO A 294 9.18 13.03 24.13
CA PRO A 294 9.43 13.50 22.78
C PRO A 294 10.82 13.12 22.29
N PHE A 295 11.01 13.13 20.98
CA PHE A 295 12.33 13.13 20.42
C PHE A 295 13.07 14.43 20.75
N HIS A 296 14.37 14.32 20.97
CA HIS A 296 15.28 15.46 21.03
C HIS A 296 15.51 15.99 19.61
N PRO A 297 15.39 17.30 19.34
CA PRO A 297 15.44 17.84 17.98
C PRO A 297 16.70 17.50 17.19
N GLU A 298 17.87 17.51 17.84
CA GLU A 298 19.14 17.18 17.20
C GLU A 298 19.35 15.67 17.12
N ARG A 299 19.11 14.94 18.23
CA ARG A 299 19.36 13.49 18.27
C ARG A 299 18.47 12.68 17.32
N VAL A 300 17.23 13.13 17.04
CA VAL A 300 16.40 12.43 16.06
C VAL A 300 17.03 12.49 14.66
N LEU A 301 17.66 13.60 14.30
CA LEU A 301 18.40 13.72 13.03
C LEU A 301 19.69 12.91 13.02
N ASP A 302 20.42 12.88 14.14
CA ASP A 302 21.65 12.07 14.28
C ASP A 302 21.38 10.57 14.11
N HIS A 303 20.17 10.11 14.48
CA HIS A 303 19.79 8.70 14.47
C HIS A 303 18.77 8.31 13.37
N ILE A 304 18.37 9.26 12.54
CA ILE A 304 17.31 9.01 11.55
C ILE A 304 17.69 7.91 10.56
N GLU A 305 18.93 7.91 10.09
CA GLU A 305 19.45 6.88 9.19
C GLU A 305 19.45 5.50 9.86
N GLU A 306 19.89 5.42 11.11
CA GLU A 306 19.93 4.16 11.85
C GLU A 306 18.52 3.60 12.14
N LEU A 307 17.51 4.46 12.30
CA LEU A 307 16.12 4.09 12.53
C LEU A 307 15.39 3.68 11.24
N SER A 308 15.85 4.13 10.09
CA SER A 308 15.24 3.87 8.77
C SER A 308 16.04 2.90 7.91
N ALA A 309 17.31 2.62 8.24
CA ALA A 309 18.17 1.74 7.45
C ALA A 309 17.75 0.28 7.49
N GLY A 310 17.88 -0.40 6.34
CA GLY A 310 17.61 -1.83 6.18
C GLY A 310 16.29 -2.13 5.49
N SER A 311 15.98 -3.43 5.38
CA SER A 311 14.74 -3.93 4.78
C SER A 311 13.57 -3.75 5.74
N LEU A 312 13.14 -2.49 5.91
CA LEU A 312 12.14 -2.08 6.89
C LEU A 312 11.01 -1.28 6.25
N ARG A 313 9.80 -1.56 6.69
CA ARG A 313 8.66 -0.65 6.56
C ARG A 313 8.35 -0.07 7.93
N ALA A 314 8.49 1.24 8.10
CA ALA A 314 8.26 1.92 9.36
C ALA A 314 7.18 2.99 9.19
N ARG A 315 6.15 2.99 10.04
CA ARG A 315 5.05 3.93 9.95
C ARG A 315 4.50 4.34 11.30
N GLY A 316 4.27 5.63 11.48
CA GLY A 316 3.72 6.11 12.73
C GLY A 316 3.66 7.61 12.84
N VAL A 317 3.42 8.05 14.07
CA VAL A 317 3.50 9.46 14.47
C VAL A 317 4.58 9.62 15.52
N PHE A 318 5.20 10.79 15.53
CA PHE A 318 6.10 11.18 16.59
C PHE A 318 5.87 12.64 16.99
N HIS A 319 6.46 13.03 18.11
CA HIS A 319 6.47 14.43 18.54
C HIS A 319 7.87 14.81 19.00
N VAL A 320 8.19 16.07 18.87
CA VAL A 320 9.53 16.65 19.14
C VAL A 320 9.41 17.68 20.25
N ALA A 321 10.42 17.78 21.10
CA ALA A 321 10.40 18.62 22.29
C ALA A 321 10.26 20.10 21.99
N ASP A 322 10.77 20.57 20.87
CA ASP A 322 10.70 21.98 20.44
C ASP A 322 9.42 22.33 19.66
N ARG A 323 8.54 21.33 19.40
CA ARG A 323 7.23 21.47 18.76
C ARG A 323 6.15 20.66 19.51
N PRO A 324 5.89 20.98 20.80
CA PRO A 324 5.11 20.08 21.69
C PRO A 324 3.65 19.90 21.28
N GLY A 325 3.10 20.81 20.46
CA GLY A 325 1.73 20.73 19.97
C GLY A 325 1.57 20.12 18.58
N LEU A 326 2.67 19.72 17.94
CA LEU A 326 2.69 19.22 16.57
C LEU A 326 2.71 17.68 16.54
N ALA A 327 1.88 17.08 15.68
CA ALA A 327 2.00 15.69 15.31
C ALA A 327 2.84 15.60 14.03
N CYS A 328 3.86 14.73 14.06
CA CYS A 328 4.77 14.56 12.94
C CYS A 328 4.62 13.16 12.35
N LEU A 329 4.74 13.05 11.02
CA LEU A 329 4.71 11.81 10.26
C LEU A 329 6.08 11.13 10.27
N TRP A 330 6.07 9.83 10.50
CA TRP A 330 7.14 8.91 10.17
C TRP A 330 6.60 7.88 9.19
N ASP A 331 7.07 7.88 7.94
CA ASP A 331 6.61 6.95 6.90
C ASP A 331 7.79 6.54 6.02
N GLY A 332 8.33 5.35 6.26
CA GLY A 332 9.53 4.84 5.59
C GLY A 332 9.26 3.53 4.86
N ALA A 333 9.55 3.48 3.56
CA ALA A 333 9.52 2.30 2.71
C ALA A 333 10.45 2.48 1.51
N GLY A 334 10.95 1.40 0.91
CA GLY A 334 11.74 1.46 -0.31
C GLY A 334 12.97 2.38 -0.23
N GLY A 335 13.68 2.35 0.91
CA GLY A 335 14.84 3.21 1.11
C GLY A 335 14.52 4.70 1.32
N GLN A 336 13.27 5.12 1.20
CA GLN A 336 12.80 6.49 1.39
C GLN A 336 12.17 6.68 2.77
N LEU A 337 12.27 7.89 3.31
CA LEU A 337 11.60 8.27 4.55
C LEU A 337 10.88 9.61 4.37
N ALA A 338 9.56 9.59 4.39
CA ALA A 338 8.76 10.78 4.53
C ALA A 338 8.69 11.20 6.00
N PHE A 339 9.24 12.39 6.27
CA PHE A 339 9.32 13.02 7.57
C PHE A 339 8.67 14.39 7.46
N ALA A 340 7.46 14.57 7.99
CA ALA A 340 6.63 15.73 7.69
C ALA A 340 5.77 16.18 8.88
N ASP A 341 5.30 17.42 8.81
CA ASP A 341 4.26 17.96 9.68
C ASP A 341 2.88 17.41 9.25
N LEU A 342 2.15 16.83 10.22
CA LEU A 342 0.75 16.38 10.04
C LEU A 342 -0.27 17.42 10.54
N GLY A 343 0.16 18.45 11.27
CA GLY A 343 -0.69 19.45 11.88
C GLY A 343 -0.80 19.34 13.41
N PRO A 344 -1.66 20.18 14.01
CA PRO A 344 -1.84 20.21 15.46
C PRO A 344 -2.26 18.86 16.02
N TRP A 345 -1.61 18.43 17.11
CA TRP A 345 -1.89 17.13 17.75
C TRP A 345 -3.37 16.95 18.10
N ALA A 346 -4.00 18.00 18.58
CA ALA A 346 -5.41 17.99 18.98
C ALA A 346 -6.37 17.71 17.81
N GLU A 347 -5.98 18.03 16.58
CA GLU A 347 -6.77 17.80 15.37
C GLU A 347 -6.45 16.43 14.75
N VAL A 348 -5.17 16.11 14.59
CA VAL A 348 -4.70 14.90 13.91
C VAL A 348 -4.89 13.65 14.79
N CYS A 349 -4.54 13.76 16.06
CA CYS A 349 -4.55 12.66 17.02
C CYS A 349 -5.55 12.90 18.16
N ALA A 350 -6.73 13.40 17.83
CA ALA A 350 -7.76 13.81 18.77
C ALA A 350 -8.05 12.74 19.86
N GLY A 351 -8.14 13.17 21.10
CA GLY A 351 -8.40 12.30 22.24
C GLY A 351 -7.19 11.58 22.82
N THR A 352 -5.98 11.79 22.26
CA THR A 352 -4.73 11.22 22.80
C THR A 352 -3.79 12.33 23.26
N LYS A 353 -2.93 12.03 24.24
CA LYS A 353 -1.82 12.90 24.60
C LYS A 353 -0.69 12.74 23.58
N PRO A 354 0.14 13.77 23.35
CA PRO A 354 1.33 13.63 22.53
C PRO A 354 2.19 12.45 22.94
N HIS A 355 2.57 11.62 21.97
CA HIS A 355 3.43 10.46 22.16
C HIS A 355 4.06 10.07 20.82
N THR A 356 5.17 9.39 20.87
CA THR A 356 5.73 8.73 19.69
C THR A 356 5.23 7.30 19.62
N ARG A 357 4.73 6.90 18.46
CA ARG A 357 4.37 5.53 18.14
C ARG A 357 4.72 5.22 16.69
N ILE A 358 5.73 4.40 16.49
CA ILE A 358 6.18 3.93 15.17
C ILE A 358 6.07 2.41 15.17
N VAL A 359 5.40 1.85 14.18
CA VAL A 359 5.34 0.41 13.93
C VAL A 359 6.32 0.09 12.81
N VAL A 360 7.24 -0.81 13.10
CA VAL A 360 8.27 -1.27 12.17
C VAL A 360 7.95 -2.72 11.81
N VAL A 361 7.94 -3.00 10.51
CA VAL A 361 7.81 -4.34 9.95
C VAL A 361 9.07 -4.63 9.15
N GLY A 362 9.66 -5.80 9.34
CA GLY A 362 10.88 -6.19 8.66
C GLY A 362 10.95 -7.69 8.41
N VAL A 363 12.04 -8.12 7.79
CA VAL A 363 12.38 -9.52 7.52
C VAL A 363 13.73 -9.83 8.13
N ALA A 364 13.83 -10.94 8.86
CA ALA A 364 15.10 -11.41 9.39
C ALA A 364 16.00 -11.93 8.25
N ASP A 365 17.33 -11.85 8.47
CA ASP A 365 18.30 -12.42 7.55
C ASP A 365 18.15 -13.94 7.37
N ASP A 366 18.85 -14.50 6.39
CA ASP A 366 18.74 -15.92 6.02
C ASP A 366 19.15 -16.89 7.15
N ARG A 367 19.86 -16.41 8.15
CA ARG A 367 20.34 -17.21 9.28
C ARG A 367 19.41 -17.22 10.47
N GLY A 368 18.38 -16.38 10.48
CA GLY A 368 17.40 -16.25 11.58
C GLY A 368 18.00 -15.77 12.91
N LEU A 369 19.32 -15.55 12.95
CA LEU A 369 20.07 -15.19 14.16
C LEU A 369 20.01 -13.69 14.49
N GLY A 370 19.57 -12.88 13.54
CA GLY A 370 19.58 -11.42 13.64
C GLY A 370 18.32 -10.79 14.22
N LEU A 371 17.22 -11.52 14.31
CA LEU A 371 15.90 -10.97 14.63
C LEU A 371 15.84 -10.18 15.95
N ASP A 372 16.27 -10.80 17.03
CA ASP A 372 16.22 -10.15 18.35
C ASP A 372 17.27 -9.03 18.46
N ARG A 373 18.44 -9.24 17.86
CA ARG A 373 19.50 -8.24 17.79
C ARG A 373 19.07 -6.98 17.02
N GLU A 374 18.39 -7.15 15.87
CA GLU A 374 17.90 -6.02 15.09
C GLU A 374 16.82 -5.25 15.84
N ARG A 375 15.90 -5.96 16.48
CA ARG A 375 14.89 -5.33 17.33
C ARG A 375 15.47 -4.61 18.53
N GLU A 376 16.51 -5.15 19.17
CA GLU A 376 17.23 -4.51 20.25
C GLU A 376 17.96 -3.27 19.75
N ARG A 377 18.68 -3.36 18.64
CA ARG A 377 19.35 -2.22 18.00
C ARG A 377 18.35 -1.07 17.77
N LEU A 378 17.22 -1.34 17.15
CA LEU A 378 16.20 -0.32 16.88
C LEU A 378 15.64 0.29 18.16
N ARG A 379 15.43 -0.50 19.22
CA ARG A 379 15.01 0.02 20.52
C ARG A 379 16.07 0.93 21.15
N ASP A 380 17.33 0.52 21.14
CA ASP A 380 18.42 1.28 21.72
C ASP A 380 18.60 2.62 21.00
N VAL A 381 18.60 2.63 19.68
CA VAL A 381 18.66 3.83 18.85
C VAL A 381 17.44 4.73 19.08
N PHE A 382 16.25 4.15 19.14
CA PHE A 382 15.03 4.88 19.45
C PHE A 382 15.10 5.57 20.82
N HIS A 383 15.57 4.86 21.83
CA HIS A 383 15.72 5.43 23.19
C HIS A 383 16.82 6.50 23.25
N ALA A 384 17.90 6.34 22.49
CA ALA A 384 18.96 7.35 22.40
C ALA A 384 18.47 8.66 21.77
N ALA A 385 17.51 8.60 20.86
CA ALA A 385 16.95 9.78 20.22
C ALA A 385 15.93 10.55 21.09
N LEU A 386 15.41 9.94 22.19
CA LEU A 386 14.42 10.58 23.06
C LEU A 386 15.07 11.59 24.02
N CYS A 387 14.30 12.62 24.40
CA CYS A 387 14.67 13.49 25.51
C CYS A 387 14.68 12.73 26.84
N THR A 388 15.56 13.12 27.75
CA THR A 388 15.50 12.70 29.14
C THR A 388 14.52 13.57 29.92
N PRO A 389 14.00 13.09 31.08
CA PRO A 389 13.15 13.92 31.94
C PRO A 389 13.84 15.19 32.44
N GLU A 390 15.17 15.14 32.65
CA GLU A 390 15.98 16.28 33.09
C GLU A 390 16.07 17.36 32.02
N GLU A 391 16.28 16.96 30.75
CA GLU A 391 16.28 17.89 29.61
C GLU A 391 14.93 18.57 29.44
N LEU A 392 13.84 17.82 29.60
CA LEU A 392 12.49 18.39 29.52
C LEU A 392 12.21 19.35 30.67
N ALA A 393 12.72 19.08 31.88
CA ALA A 393 12.57 19.95 33.05
C ALA A 393 13.41 21.24 32.91
N ALA A 394 14.55 21.17 32.25
CA ALA A 394 15.39 22.33 31.94
C ALA A 394 14.81 23.25 30.85
N GLY A 395 14.00 22.73 30.01
CA GLY A 395 12.86 23.23 29.25
C GLY A 395 13.07 24.29 28.19
N VAL A 396 14.24 24.89 27.89
CA VAL A 396 14.29 26.06 26.99
C VAL A 396 15.56 26.20 26.16
N GLU A 397 16.58 25.37 26.33
CA GLU A 397 17.85 25.60 25.64
C GLU A 397 17.78 25.43 24.12
N TRP A 398 16.92 24.54 23.62
CA TRP A 398 16.76 24.32 22.17
C TRP A 398 16.05 25.45 21.43
N LEU A 399 15.24 26.27 22.09
CA LEU A 399 14.57 27.41 21.43
C LEU A 399 15.56 28.47 20.91
N TRP A 400 16.78 28.48 21.42
CA TRP A 400 17.83 29.42 21.03
C TRP A 400 18.83 28.82 20.04
N ARG A 401 18.70 27.53 19.71
CA ARG A 401 19.58 26.85 18.74
C ARG A 401 18.99 26.95 17.33
N GLU A 402 19.82 26.67 16.34
CA GLU A 402 19.40 26.56 14.94
C GLU A 402 18.31 25.48 14.79
N ASP A 403 17.31 25.76 13.95
CA ASP A 403 16.18 24.86 13.72
C ASP A 403 16.47 23.96 12.52
N HIS A 404 17.19 22.87 12.75
CA HIS A 404 17.53 21.90 11.72
C HIS A 404 16.34 21.06 11.23
N LEU A 405 15.20 21.06 11.95
CA LEU A 405 13.98 20.36 11.54
C LEU A 405 13.04 21.21 10.68
N ALA A 406 13.29 22.52 10.57
CA ALA A 406 12.43 23.43 9.80
C ALA A 406 12.19 23.03 8.34
N PRO A 407 13.17 22.45 7.60
CA PRO A 407 12.92 22.01 6.22
C PRO A 407 11.79 20.98 6.06
N TRP A 408 11.55 20.15 7.07
CA TRP A 408 10.55 19.08 7.04
C TRP A 408 9.31 19.38 7.88
N LEU A 409 9.46 20.07 9.02
CA LEU A 409 8.41 20.27 10.00
C LEU A 409 7.92 21.71 10.08
N GLY A 410 8.39 22.57 9.18
CA GLY A 410 8.11 24.01 9.25
C GLY A 410 8.81 24.71 10.42
N ALA A 411 8.71 26.03 10.46
CA ALA A 411 9.31 26.83 11.53
C ALA A 411 8.66 26.55 12.90
N ARG A 412 9.45 26.58 13.96
CA ARG A 412 8.93 26.51 15.34
C ARG A 412 7.90 27.63 15.60
N SER A 413 6.78 27.26 16.20
CA SER A 413 5.89 28.26 16.79
C SER A 413 6.50 28.72 18.10
N VAL A 414 6.87 29.99 18.21
CA VAL A 414 7.41 30.64 19.41
C VAL A 414 6.29 30.98 20.38
#